data_048be7315bce9bf8cb8c1b8a1b903ffe
#
_entry.id   048be7315bce9bf8cb8c1b8a1b903ffe
#
_cell.length_a   1.000
_cell.length_b   1.000
_cell.length_c   1.000
_cell.angle_alpha   90.00
_cell.angle_beta   90.00
_cell.angle_gamma   90.00
#
_symmetry.space_group_name_H-M   'P 1'
#
loop_
_entity.id
_entity.type
_entity.pdbx_description
1 polymer ?
#
loop_
_entity_poly.entity_id
_entity_poly.type
_entity_poly.pdbx_seq_one_letter_code
_entity_poly.pdbx_strand_id
1 'polypeptide(L)'
;MIWIAVLLALGLGARFFSTPEKAADFAGASKRIMVRDDGLSSEYAGVASRTVGDFIEQHEMHLRSEDIVYPDRETPLVSGMKIIILRAREIRVTIDREEQISFTQSVSVESALLEAGLSLDTDDIVKPARETQVSDHMRISVTRVEIREETKVSDIPFESKVTEDDGMSWRKKVTSVKGEKGTKTTTYRVAYHDNKEVSRKVIGTEITKEPVTEKITQGTRVEVGKSHRGAASWYAWTGTMAAANPWLPKGSYVRVTNLENGKSVIVVINDRGPFVPGRIIDLDKVAFQKIASIGAGVINVKMEEITN
;
A
#
# COMPACT_ATOMS: atom_id res chain seq x y z
N MET A 1 77.34 9.23 -47.65
CA MET A 1 78.42 8.41 -48.30
C MET A 1 77.74 7.36 -49.13
N ILE A 2 78.04 7.40 -50.34
CA ILE A 2 78.14 6.48 -51.49
C ILE A 2 76.77 6.23 -52.12
N TRP A 3 76.42 6.92 -53.19
CA TRP A 3 76.80 6.86 -54.62
C TRP A 3 76.77 5.43 -55.18
N ILE A 4 75.93 5.10 -56.15
CA ILE A 4 76.18 5.10 -57.67
C ILE A 4 75.12 4.10 -58.19
N ALA A 5 74.47 4.10 -59.28
CA ALA A 5 74.48 4.78 -60.57
C ALA A 5 73.32 4.24 -61.43
N VAL A 6 72.76 5.08 -62.14
CA VAL A 6 72.18 5.07 -63.46
C VAL A 6 72.54 3.84 -64.37
N LEU A 7 71.46 3.30 -64.99
CA LEU A 7 71.59 2.85 -66.40
C LEU A 7 70.22 3.01 -67.12
N LEU A 8 70.23 3.87 -68.09
CA LEU A 8 69.24 4.02 -69.15
C LEU A 8 69.18 2.77 -70.02
N ALA A 9 67.97 2.30 -70.37
CA ALA A 9 67.76 1.57 -71.59
C ALA A 9 66.51 2.06 -72.28
N LEU A 10 66.72 2.75 -73.39
CA LEU A 10 65.72 3.08 -74.38
C LEU A 10 65.18 1.82 -75.07
N GLY A 11 63.85 1.62 -75.05
CA GLY A 11 63.21 0.54 -75.82
C GLY A 11 61.89 1.04 -76.38
N LEU A 12 61.85 1.26 -77.71
CA LEU A 12 60.75 1.72 -78.52
C LEU A 12 59.46 0.91 -78.34
N GLY A 13 58.34 1.61 -78.25
CA GLY A 13 57.21 1.44 -79.13
C GLY A 13 56.22 0.32 -78.88
N ALA A 14 55.07 0.65 -78.41
CA ALA A 14 53.79 0.32 -79.03
C ALA A 14 52.71 1.08 -78.28
N ARG A 15 52.18 2.16 -78.84
CA ARG A 15 50.96 2.77 -78.42
C ARG A 15 49.79 1.81 -78.73
N PHE A 16 49.38 0.99 -77.83
CA PHE A 16 47.99 0.47 -77.87
C PHE A 16 47.06 1.54 -77.39
N PHE A 17 46.40 2.22 -78.35
CA PHE A 17 45.18 2.92 -78.06
C PHE A 17 44.12 1.87 -77.71
N SER A 18 43.98 1.56 -76.43
CA SER A 18 42.76 0.96 -75.94
C SER A 18 41.73 2.06 -75.98
N THR A 19 40.86 2.01 -76.94
CA THR A 19 39.57 2.72 -76.90
C THR A 19 38.94 2.41 -75.58
N PRO A 20 38.46 3.42 -74.83
CA PRO A 20 37.61 3.16 -73.64
C PRO A 20 36.42 2.36 -74.16
N GLU A 21 36.37 1.08 -73.80
CA GLU A 21 35.16 0.31 -73.98
C GLU A 21 34.11 1.06 -73.29
N LYS A 22 33.12 1.61 -74.05
CA LYS A 22 31.96 2.27 -73.53
C LYS A 22 31.39 1.28 -72.50
N ALA A 23 31.44 1.62 -71.24
CA ALA A 23 30.68 0.98 -70.23
C ALA A 23 29.23 1.00 -70.75
N ALA A 24 28.74 -0.12 -71.16
CA ALA A 24 27.39 -0.26 -71.67
C ALA A 24 26.44 0.31 -70.58
N ASP A 25 25.77 1.37 -70.98
CA ASP A 25 24.77 2.01 -70.11
C ASP A 25 23.59 1.05 -69.97
N PHE A 26 23.66 0.14 -68.99
CA PHE A 26 22.60 -0.79 -68.65
C PHE A 26 21.39 -0.10 -68.03
N ALA A 27 21.33 1.23 -68.05
CA ALA A 27 20.23 2.02 -67.44
C ALA A 27 18.88 1.84 -68.14
N GLY A 28 18.79 1.04 -69.19
CA GLY A 28 17.53 0.79 -69.90
C GLY A 28 17.08 -0.67 -70.00
N ALA A 29 17.85 -1.62 -69.41
CA ALA A 29 17.44 -3.02 -69.44
C ALA A 29 16.32 -3.28 -68.42
N SER A 30 15.15 -3.76 -68.94
CA SER A 30 14.02 -4.22 -68.13
C SER A 30 14.45 -5.30 -67.13
N LYS A 31 14.40 -4.98 -65.85
CA LYS A 31 14.83 -5.87 -64.77
C LYS A 31 13.66 -6.71 -64.26
N ARG A 32 13.96 -7.87 -63.70
CA ARG A 32 13.03 -8.70 -62.94
C ARG A 32 13.43 -8.68 -61.47
N ILE A 33 12.53 -8.28 -60.60
CA ILE A 33 12.82 -8.13 -59.18
C ILE A 33 11.81 -8.98 -58.40
N MET A 34 12.30 -9.76 -57.46
CA MET A 34 11.48 -10.51 -56.52
C MET A 34 11.45 -9.73 -55.18
N VAL A 35 10.26 -9.45 -54.71
CA VAL A 35 10.04 -8.79 -53.42
C VAL A 35 9.42 -9.78 -52.46
N ARG A 36 9.96 -9.89 -51.26
CA ARG A 36 9.32 -10.58 -50.14
C ARG A 36 9.01 -9.56 -49.06
N ASP A 37 7.74 -9.17 -48.96
CA ASP A 37 7.25 -8.21 -47.99
C ASP A 37 6.49 -8.98 -46.89
N ASP A 38 7.02 -8.98 -45.70
CA ASP A 38 6.50 -9.71 -44.51
C ASP A 38 6.07 -11.16 -44.81
N GLY A 39 6.90 -11.83 -45.57
CA GLY A 39 6.67 -13.24 -45.98
C GLY A 39 5.91 -13.42 -47.27
N LEU A 40 5.19 -12.42 -47.76
CA LEU A 40 4.50 -12.44 -49.05
C LEU A 40 5.50 -12.18 -50.20
N SER A 41 5.51 -13.05 -51.22
CA SER A 41 6.40 -12.93 -52.36
C SER A 41 5.65 -12.40 -53.58
N SER A 42 6.23 -11.38 -54.23
CA SER A 42 5.73 -10.76 -55.46
C SER A 42 6.89 -10.63 -56.47
N GLU A 43 6.58 -10.81 -57.76
CA GLU A 43 7.55 -10.61 -58.83
C GLU A 43 7.16 -9.37 -59.68
N TYR A 44 8.13 -8.51 -59.91
CA TYR A 44 8.01 -7.32 -60.73
C TYR A 44 8.87 -7.45 -61.95
N ALA A 45 8.29 -7.28 -63.14
CA ALA A 45 8.98 -7.31 -64.42
C ALA A 45 8.91 -5.89 -65.04
N GLY A 46 9.85 -5.57 -65.91
CA GLY A 46 9.86 -4.27 -66.59
C GLY A 46 10.41 -3.12 -65.68
N VAL A 47 11.12 -3.44 -64.63
CA VAL A 47 11.61 -2.45 -63.65
C VAL A 47 12.73 -1.62 -64.24
N ALA A 48 12.63 -0.28 -64.18
CA ALA A 48 13.61 0.70 -64.66
C ALA A 48 14.37 1.42 -63.52
N SER A 49 13.94 1.27 -62.26
CA SER A 49 14.53 1.89 -61.09
C SER A 49 16.04 1.62 -60.98
N ARG A 50 16.81 2.62 -60.46
CA ARG A 50 18.29 2.54 -60.36
C ARG A 50 18.70 1.83 -59.08
N THR A 51 18.04 2.14 -57.97
CA THR A 51 18.34 1.60 -56.66
C THR A 51 17.14 0.88 -56.05
N VAL A 52 17.34 0.15 -54.98
CA VAL A 52 16.28 -0.47 -54.16
C VAL A 52 15.32 0.61 -53.62
N GLY A 53 15.83 1.75 -53.19
CA GLY A 53 15.03 2.88 -52.70
C GLY A 53 14.13 3.46 -53.79
N ASP A 54 14.68 3.74 -55.00
CA ASP A 54 13.88 4.21 -56.16
C ASP A 54 12.76 3.23 -56.51
N PHE A 55 13.06 1.91 -56.42
CA PHE A 55 12.07 0.87 -56.68
C PHE A 55 10.92 0.91 -55.69
N ILE A 56 11.24 1.00 -54.37
CA ILE A 56 10.29 1.05 -53.30
C ILE A 56 9.33 2.29 -53.44
N GLU A 57 9.92 3.44 -53.73
CA GLU A 57 9.19 4.69 -53.93
C GLU A 57 8.31 4.64 -55.20
N GLN A 58 8.84 4.13 -56.30
CA GLN A 58 8.08 4.01 -57.55
C GLN A 58 6.89 3.07 -57.43
N HIS A 59 6.95 2.08 -56.56
CA HIS A 59 5.87 1.13 -56.34
C HIS A 59 5.03 1.42 -55.08
N GLU A 60 5.18 2.66 -54.54
CA GLU A 60 4.43 3.16 -53.38
C GLU A 60 4.40 2.18 -52.21
N MET A 61 5.52 1.50 -51.97
CA MET A 61 5.68 0.57 -50.84
C MET A 61 5.93 1.37 -49.58
N HIS A 62 4.86 1.93 -48.97
CA HIS A 62 4.94 2.76 -47.78
C HIS A 62 5.65 2.04 -46.65
N LEU A 63 6.92 2.44 -46.37
CA LEU A 63 7.74 1.90 -45.29
C LEU A 63 7.72 2.85 -44.09
N ARG A 64 7.71 2.29 -42.90
CA ARG A 64 7.99 2.99 -41.65
C ARG A 64 9.49 3.10 -41.44
N SER A 65 9.92 3.98 -40.55
CA SER A 65 11.33 4.15 -40.19
C SER A 65 11.92 2.88 -39.55
N GLU A 66 11.11 2.09 -38.87
CA GLU A 66 11.45 0.86 -38.17
C GLU A 66 11.41 -0.38 -39.08
N ASP A 67 10.91 -0.25 -40.31
CA ASP A 67 10.92 -1.36 -41.29
C ASP A 67 12.35 -1.60 -41.80
N ILE A 68 12.74 -2.85 -41.93
CA ILE A 68 14.04 -3.23 -42.42
C ILE A 68 13.93 -3.67 -43.87
N VAL A 69 14.79 -3.12 -44.73
CA VAL A 69 14.89 -3.47 -46.14
C VAL A 69 16.25 -4.08 -46.40
N TYR A 70 16.27 -5.22 -47.04
CA TYR A 70 17.52 -5.86 -47.47
C TYR A 70 17.40 -6.26 -48.95
N PRO A 71 18.40 -5.91 -49.83
CA PRO A 71 19.57 -5.04 -49.56
C PRO A 71 19.16 -3.60 -49.24
N ASP A 72 20.13 -2.79 -48.74
CA ASP A 72 19.87 -1.40 -48.35
C ASP A 72 19.35 -0.56 -49.52
N ARG A 73 18.63 0.51 -49.20
CA ARG A 73 17.91 1.37 -50.17
C ARG A 73 18.82 1.98 -51.24
N GLU A 74 20.09 2.24 -50.89
CA GLU A 74 21.12 2.78 -51.81
C GLU A 74 21.74 1.73 -52.74
N THR A 75 21.44 0.44 -52.54
CA THR A 75 21.96 -0.65 -53.33
C THR A 75 21.49 -0.53 -54.80
N PRO A 76 22.43 -0.57 -55.79
CA PRO A 76 22.05 -0.57 -57.20
C PRO A 76 21.20 -1.81 -57.55
N LEU A 77 20.07 -1.56 -58.20
CA LEU A 77 19.13 -2.61 -58.57
C LEU A 77 19.60 -3.37 -59.80
N VAL A 78 19.71 -4.70 -59.66
CA VAL A 78 20.07 -5.61 -60.77
C VAL A 78 18.99 -6.64 -61.03
N SER A 79 18.89 -7.10 -62.27
CA SER A 79 17.90 -8.12 -62.66
C SER A 79 18.13 -9.45 -61.87
N GLY A 80 17.09 -10.06 -61.39
CA GLY A 80 17.13 -11.24 -60.53
C GLY A 80 17.32 -10.95 -59.04
N MET A 81 17.43 -9.66 -58.63
CA MET A 81 17.59 -9.29 -57.22
C MET A 81 16.34 -9.66 -56.43
N LYS A 82 16.55 -10.11 -55.20
CA LYS A 82 15.53 -10.34 -54.21
C LYS A 82 15.58 -9.23 -53.14
N ILE A 83 14.51 -8.49 -53.02
CA ILE A 83 14.33 -7.50 -51.96
C ILE A 83 13.51 -8.15 -50.84
N ILE A 84 13.98 -8.07 -49.61
CA ILE A 84 13.25 -8.53 -48.43
C ILE A 84 12.92 -7.30 -47.60
N ILE A 85 11.61 -7.18 -47.29
CA ILE A 85 11.06 -6.15 -46.42
C ILE A 85 10.54 -6.88 -45.16
N LEU A 86 11.09 -6.50 -44.02
CA LEU A 86 10.59 -6.94 -42.70
C LEU A 86 9.85 -5.79 -42.09
N ARG A 87 8.54 -5.94 -41.95
CA ARG A 87 7.68 -4.92 -41.35
C ARG A 87 7.84 -4.92 -39.85
N ALA A 88 8.00 -3.73 -39.25
CA ALA A 88 7.97 -3.56 -37.84
C ALA A 88 6.55 -3.80 -37.30
N ARG A 89 6.45 -4.54 -36.20
CA ARG A 89 5.17 -4.82 -35.54
C ARG A 89 4.75 -3.65 -34.69
N GLU A 90 3.50 -3.24 -34.80
CA GLU A 90 2.92 -2.27 -33.89
C GLU A 90 2.66 -2.92 -32.54
N ILE A 91 3.11 -2.29 -31.47
CA ILE A 91 2.76 -2.67 -30.11
C ILE A 91 2.14 -1.48 -29.38
N ARG A 92 1.21 -1.74 -28.47
CA ARG A 92 0.60 -0.76 -27.58
C ARG A 92 0.98 -1.09 -26.16
N VAL A 93 1.74 -0.20 -25.54
CA VAL A 93 2.26 -0.39 -24.20
C VAL A 93 1.52 0.52 -23.24
N THR A 94 0.88 -0.05 -22.25
CA THR A 94 0.31 0.69 -21.11
C THR A 94 1.26 0.57 -19.92
N ILE A 95 1.81 1.69 -19.48
CA ILE A 95 2.71 1.79 -18.35
C ILE A 95 2.41 3.11 -17.61
N ASP A 96 2.47 3.11 -16.28
CA ASP A 96 2.19 4.29 -15.45
C ASP A 96 0.84 4.97 -15.77
N ARG A 97 -0.13 4.17 -16.26
CA ARG A 97 -1.48 4.57 -16.72
C ARG A 97 -1.49 5.36 -18.03
N GLU A 98 -0.38 5.42 -18.71
CA GLU A 98 -0.26 6.03 -20.03
C GLU A 98 -0.17 4.93 -21.09
N GLU A 99 -0.80 5.15 -22.25
CA GLU A 99 -0.70 4.26 -23.41
C GLU A 99 0.20 4.92 -24.45
N GLN A 100 1.22 4.17 -24.88
CA GLN A 100 2.08 4.57 -26.01
C GLN A 100 2.07 3.52 -27.09
N ILE A 101 2.18 3.96 -28.34
CA ILE A 101 2.34 3.09 -29.51
C ILE A 101 3.81 3.10 -29.89
N SER A 102 4.38 1.93 -30.11
CA SER A 102 5.75 1.75 -30.59
C SER A 102 5.77 0.72 -31.70
N PHE A 103 6.82 0.78 -32.55
CA PHE A 103 7.04 -0.17 -33.62
C PHE A 103 8.35 -0.89 -33.33
N THR A 104 8.37 -2.21 -33.50
CA THR A 104 9.52 -3.03 -33.10
C THR A 104 9.78 -4.18 -34.07
N GLN A 105 11.06 -4.53 -34.22
CA GLN A 105 11.54 -5.77 -34.86
C GLN A 105 11.85 -6.84 -33.82
N SER A 106 11.73 -6.53 -32.54
CA SER A 106 12.08 -7.43 -31.44
C SER A 106 11.18 -8.66 -31.43
N VAL A 107 11.76 -9.79 -31.01
CA VAL A 107 11.05 -11.07 -31.00
C VAL A 107 10.25 -11.25 -29.70
N SER A 108 10.76 -10.76 -28.56
CA SER A 108 10.15 -10.91 -27.25
C SER A 108 9.58 -9.60 -26.73
N VAL A 109 8.60 -9.68 -25.84
CA VAL A 109 8.00 -8.54 -25.14
C VAL A 109 9.07 -7.75 -24.40
N GLU A 110 9.99 -8.42 -23.69
CA GLU A 110 11.06 -7.76 -22.96
C GLU A 110 11.95 -6.90 -23.86
N SER A 111 12.42 -7.49 -24.98
CA SER A 111 13.27 -6.78 -25.94
C SER A 111 12.53 -5.61 -26.60
N ALA A 112 11.23 -5.78 -26.88
CA ALA A 112 10.41 -4.73 -27.47
C ALA A 112 10.19 -3.55 -26.50
N LEU A 113 10.01 -3.81 -25.20
CA LEU A 113 9.91 -2.77 -24.18
C LEU A 113 11.25 -2.04 -24.01
N LEU A 114 12.37 -2.75 -24.02
CA LEU A 114 13.70 -2.14 -23.97
C LEU A 114 13.97 -1.27 -25.20
N GLU A 115 13.62 -1.74 -26.41
CA GLU A 115 13.74 -0.97 -27.66
C GLU A 115 12.87 0.31 -27.62
N ALA A 116 11.69 0.24 -26.98
CA ALA A 116 10.82 1.40 -26.75
C ALA A 116 11.34 2.35 -25.64
N GLY A 117 12.54 2.10 -25.07
CA GLY A 117 13.14 2.93 -24.03
C GLY A 117 12.59 2.70 -22.62
N LEU A 118 11.84 1.60 -22.41
CA LEU A 118 11.22 1.26 -21.14
C LEU A 118 12.11 0.27 -20.39
N SER A 119 12.79 0.73 -19.34
CA SER A 119 13.49 -0.16 -18.40
C SER A 119 12.50 -0.78 -17.42
N LEU A 120 12.70 -2.05 -17.12
CA LEU A 120 11.88 -2.83 -16.18
C LEU A 120 12.75 -3.28 -15.00
N ASP A 121 12.17 -3.21 -13.81
CA ASP A 121 12.73 -3.86 -12.62
C ASP A 121 12.34 -5.34 -12.58
N THR A 122 13.07 -6.12 -11.76
CA THR A 122 12.86 -7.56 -11.64
C THR A 122 11.46 -7.90 -11.16
N ASP A 123 10.92 -7.06 -10.28
CA ASP A 123 9.62 -7.27 -9.63
C ASP A 123 8.44 -6.75 -10.46
N ASP A 124 8.70 -5.97 -11.54
CA ASP A 124 7.65 -5.41 -12.40
C ASP A 124 6.85 -6.51 -13.08
N ILE A 125 5.53 -6.36 -13.05
CA ILE A 125 4.59 -7.30 -13.65
C ILE A 125 4.31 -6.89 -15.09
N VAL A 126 4.64 -7.79 -16.04
CA VAL A 126 4.44 -7.57 -17.47
C VAL A 126 3.41 -8.57 -17.99
N LYS A 127 2.45 -8.10 -18.74
CA LYS A 127 1.44 -8.92 -19.41
C LYS A 127 1.29 -8.51 -20.88
N PRO A 128 1.46 -9.44 -21.84
CA PRO A 128 1.90 -10.84 -21.68
C PRO A 128 3.29 -10.98 -21.04
N ALA A 129 3.69 -12.20 -20.69
CA ALA A 129 4.99 -12.47 -20.05
C ALA A 129 6.16 -11.95 -20.90
N ARG A 130 7.30 -11.61 -20.24
CA ARG A 130 8.47 -11.01 -20.87
C ARG A 130 9.03 -11.80 -22.07
N GLU A 131 8.93 -13.13 -22.00
CA GLU A 131 9.42 -14.06 -23.02
C GLU A 131 8.42 -14.30 -24.15
N THR A 132 7.22 -13.75 -24.04
CA THR A 132 6.16 -13.92 -25.06
C THR A 132 6.64 -13.33 -26.40
N GLN A 133 6.43 -14.10 -27.48
CA GLN A 133 6.73 -13.62 -28.82
C GLN A 133 5.81 -12.46 -29.22
N VAL A 134 6.41 -11.37 -29.70
CA VAL A 134 5.67 -10.20 -30.15
C VAL A 134 4.87 -10.51 -31.41
N SER A 135 3.61 -10.14 -31.42
CA SER A 135 2.73 -10.12 -32.61
C SER A 135 2.30 -8.71 -32.95
N ASP A 136 1.89 -8.49 -34.21
CA ASP A 136 1.38 -7.19 -34.61
C ASP A 136 0.13 -6.80 -33.82
N HIS A 137 0.01 -5.50 -33.49
CA HIS A 137 -1.05 -4.93 -32.64
C HIS A 137 -1.15 -5.52 -31.22
N MET A 138 -0.05 -6.13 -30.73
CA MET A 138 -0.01 -6.65 -29.37
C MET A 138 -0.21 -5.54 -28.33
N ARG A 139 -1.05 -5.82 -27.34
CA ARG A 139 -1.20 -4.96 -26.16
C ARG A 139 -0.36 -5.50 -25.03
N ILE A 140 0.50 -4.66 -24.50
CA ILE A 140 1.39 -4.98 -23.38
C ILE A 140 1.03 -4.05 -22.22
N SER A 141 0.80 -4.61 -21.04
CA SER A 141 0.63 -3.82 -19.81
C SER A 141 1.79 -4.07 -18.87
N VAL A 142 2.36 -3.00 -18.36
CA VAL A 142 3.41 -3.02 -17.35
C VAL A 142 2.84 -2.41 -16.08
N THR A 143 2.93 -3.14 -14.97
CA THR A 143 2.61 -2.64 -13.64
C THR A 143 3.91 -2.50 -12.87
N ARG A 144 4.23 -1.30 -12.43
CA ARG A 144 5.41 -1.03 -11.60
C ARG A 144 5.21 -1.61 -10.21
N VAL A 145 6.17 -2.40 -9.75
CA VAL A 145 6.15 -2.98 -8.41
C VAL A 145 7.28 -2.40 -7.59
N GLU A 146 6.94 -1.80 -6.47
CA GLU A 146 7.90 -1.28 -5.51
C GLU A 146 7.66 -1.93 -4.15
N ILE A 147 8.72 -2.44 -3.52
CA ILE A 147 8.68 -3.02 -2.17
C ILE A 147 9.50 -2.12 -1.27
N ARG A 148 8.84 -1.59 -0.23
CA ARG A 148 9.47 -0.71 0.78
C ARG A 148 9.33 -1.29 2.17
N GLU A 149 10.28 -0.94 3.05
CA GLU A 149 10.13 -1.14 4.47
C GLU A 149 9.70 0.18 5.12
N GLU A 150 8.60 0.12 5.88
CA GLU A 150 8.05 1.27 6.58
C GLU A 150 7.95 0.97 8.06
N THR A 151 8.23 1.98 8.89
CA THR A 151 8.10 1.87 10.33
C THR A 151 6.95 2.71 10.85
N LYS A 152 6.24 2.17 11.86
CA LYS A 152 5.18 2.87 12.58
C LYS A 152 5.43 2.79 14.07
N VAL A 153 5.54 3.93 14.71
CA VAL A 153 5.59 4.03 16.16
C VAL A 153 4.17 4.11 16.72
N SER A 154 3.91 3.36 17.77
CA SER A 154 2.62 3.38 18.47
C SER A 154 2.80 3.25 19.98
N ASP A 155 1.87 3.84 20.73
CA ASP A 155 1.84 3.76 22.18
C ASP A 155 1.47 2.35 22.65
N ILE A 156 2.07 1.94 23.77
CA ILE A 156 1.65 0.81 24.58
C ILE A 156 0.98 1.40 25.83
N PRO A 157 -0.31 1.13 26.09
CA PRO A 157 -0.95 1.61 27.29
C PRO A 157 -0.30 1.01 28.54
N PHE A 158 -0.31 1.76 29.64
CA PHE A 158 0.09 1.23 30.95
C PHE A 158 -1.13 0.61 31.67
N GLU A 159 -0.84 -0.26 32.61
CA GLU A 159 -1.82 -0.84 33.51
C GLU A 159 -1.86 -0.04 34.83
N SER A 160 -3.06 0.05 35.47
CA SER A 160 -3.21 0.62 36.80
C SER A 160 -3.48 -0.48 37.80
N LYS A 161 -2.61 -0.60 38.81
CA LYS A 161 -2.74 -1.53 39.92
C LYS A 161 -3.20 -0.79 41.16
N VAL A 162 -4.43 -1.12 41.65
CA VAL A 162 -4.97 -0.56 42.88
C VAL A 162 -4.73 -1.54 44.02
N THR A 163 -4.19 -1.03 45.11
CA THR A 163 -3.99 -1.76 46.39
C THR A 163 -4.85 -1.08 47.45
N GLU A 164 -5.63 -1.84 48.20
CA GLU A 164 -6.47 -1.33 49.27
C GLU A 164 -5.64 -1.20 50.56
N ASP A 165 -5.97 -0.16 51.36
CA ASP A 165 -5.33 0.16 52.64
C ASP A 165 -6.43 0.54 53.65
N ASP A 166 -6.59 -0.29 54.68
CA ASP A 166 -7.55 -0.09 55.77
C ASP A 166 -7.09 0.95 56.80
N GLY A 167 -5.83 1.33 56.77
CA GLY A 167 -5.28 2.45 57.56
C GLY A 167 -5.59 3.82 56.94
N MET A 168 -5.98 3.87 55.69
CA MET A 168 -6.30 5.12 54.96
C MET A 168 -7.80 5.37 54.87
N SER A 169 -8.18 6.64 55.00
CA SER A 169 -9.57 7.07 54.93
C SER A 169 -10.24 6.64 53.64
N TRP A 170 -11.48 6.19 53.73
CA TRP A 170 -12.27 5.72 52.61
C TRP A 170 -12.29 6.73 51.45
N ARG A 171 -12.20 6.26 50.22
CA ARG A 171 -12.10 7.04 48.98
C ARG A 171 -10.80 7.86 48.82
N LYS A 172 -9.96 8.01 49.82
CA LYS A 172 -8.66 8.64 49.63
C LYS A 172 -7.83 7.77 48.70
N LYS A 173 -7.22 8.40 47.69
CA LYS A 173 -6.32 7.73 46.77
C LYS A 173 -4.95 8.40 46.80
N VAL A 174 -3.93 7.60 46.78
CA VAL A 174 -2.54 8.05 46.68
C VAL A 174 -1.88 7.29 45.54
N THR A 175 -1.41 8.01 44.54
CA THR A 175 -0.63 7.41 43.44
C THR A 175 0.83 7.39 43.85
N SER A 176 1.36 6.22 44.15
CA SER A 176 2.78 6.04 44.51
C SER A 176 3.71 5.94 43.31
N VAL A 177 3.21 5.43 42.20
CA VAL A 177 3.91 5.39 40.91
C VAL A 177 2.93 5.87 39.84
N LYS A 178 3.33 6.92 39.12
CA LYS A 178 2.54 7.44 38.00
C LYS A 178 2.72 6.52 36.80
N GLY A 179 1.63 6.14 36.15
CA GLY A 179 1.66 5.35 34.92
C GLY A 179 2.27 6.15 33.77
N GLU A 180 3.11 5.50 32.99
CA GLU A 180 3.64 6.05 31.76
C GLU A 180 3.40 5.09 30.61
N LYS A 181 3.01 5.63 29.45
CA LYS A 181 2.88 4.82 28.24
C LYS A 181 4.25 4.36 27.77
N GLY A 182 4.32 3.12 27.32
CA GLY A 182 5.42 2.60 26.53
C GLY A 182 5.27 2.99 25.07
N THR A 183 6.28 2.65 24.27
CA THR A 183 6.25 2.80 22.82
C THR A 183 6.79 1.55 22.15
N LYS A 184 6.19 1.19 21.02
CA LYS A 184 6.66 0.11 20.14
C LYS A 184 6.79 0.61 18.72
N THR A 185 7.82 0.16 18.03
CA THR A 185 8.04 0.36 16.61
C THR A 185 7.69 -0.93 15.88
N THR A 186 6.77 -0.85 14.92
CA THR A 186 6.41 -1.97 14.06
C THR A 186 6.96 -1.69 12.67
N THR A 187 7.73 -2.63 12.12
CA THR A 187 8.28 -2.59 10.76
C THR A 187 7.39 -3.39 9.83
N TYR A 188 7.02 -2.80 8.73
CA TYR A 188 6.19 -3.39 7.70
C TYR A 188 6.98 -3.52 6.41
N ARG A 189 6.78 -4.62 5.69
CA ARG A 189 7.10 -4.73 4.26
C ARG A 189 5.85 -4.40 3.48
N VAL A 190 5.92 -3.33 2.68
CA VAL A 190 4.77 -2.80 1.93
C VAL A 190 5.07 -2.94 0.45
N ALA A 191 4.15 -3.54 -0.30
CA ALA A 191 4.22 -3.64 -1.75
C ALA A 191 3.25 -2.65 -2.39
N TYR A 192 3.76 -1.92 -3.38
CA TYR A 192 3.01 -0.95 -4.18
C TYR A 192 2.95 -1.41 -5.63
N HIS A 193 1.78 -1.31 -6.25
CA HIS A 193 1.57 -1.45 -7.68
C HIS A 193 1.12 -0.10 -8.24
N ASP A 194 1.89 0.46 -9.18
CA ASP A 194 1.64 1.79 -9.75
C ASP A 194 1.38 2.85 -8.67
N ASN A 195 2.24 2.89 -7.65
CA ASN A 195 2.16 3.76 -6.47
C ASN A 195 0.92 3.52 -5.57
N LYS A 196 0.15 2.45 -5.78
CA LYS A 196 -0.96 2.08 -4.91
C LYS A 196 -0.55 0.92 -4.01
N GLU A 197 -0.72 1.08 -2.70
CA GLU A 197 -0.48 0.00 -1.74
C GLU A 197 -1.42 -1.18 -2.02
N VAL A 198 -0.83 -2.37 -2.24
CA VAL A 198 -1.56 -3.62 -2.49
C VAL A 198 -1.35 -4.65 -1.39
N SER A 199 -0.27 -4.53 -0.62
CA SER A 199 0.04 -5.45 0.47
C SER A 199 0.85 -4.76 1.56
N ARG A 200 0.50 -5.03 2.82
CA ARG A 200 1.25 -4.59 4.00
C ARG A 200 1.41 -5.77 4.96
N LYS A 201 2.63 -6.16 5.22
CA LYS A 201 2.95 -7.29 6.10
C LYS A 201 3.89 -6.84 7.21
N VAL A 202 3.57 -7.19 8.47
CA VAL A 202 4.47 -6.98 9.60
C VAL A 202 5.65 -7.94 9.45
N ILE A 203 6.87 -7.39 9.52
CA ILE A 203 8.13 -8.14 9.47
C ILE A 203 8.92 -8.05 10.77
N GLY A 204 8.58 -7.07 11.63
CA GLY A 204 9.22 -6.91 12.93
C GLY A 204 8.40 -6.03 13.87
N THR A 205 8.57 -6.24 15.17
CA THR A 205 8.05 -5.35 16.21
C THR A 205 9.08 -5.28 17.32
N GLU A 206 9.44 -4.08 17.71
CA GLU A 206 10.39 -3.79 18.78
C GLU A 206 9.72 -2.87 19.80
N ILE A 207 9.85 -3.20 21.09
CA ILE A 207 9.44 -2.31 22.17
C ILE A 207 10.60 -1.37 22.45
N THR A 208 10.42 -0.09 22.13
CA THR A 208 11.44 0.95 22.31
C THR A 208 11.39 1.61 23.68
N LYS A 209 10.22 1.56 24.34
CA LYS A 209 10.03 1.97 25.72
C LYS A 209 8.98 1.06 26.37
N GLU A 210 9.33 0.43 27.49
CA GLU A 210 8.37 -0.34 28.28
C GLU A 210 7.37 0.59 28.99
N PRO A 211 6.08 0.21 29.12
CA PRO A 211 5.12 0.96 29.89
C PRO A 211 5.41 0.84 31.40
N VAL A 212 5.19 1.92 32.14
CA VAL A 212 5.30 1.91 33.60
C VAL A 212 3.91 1.72 34.18
N THR A 213 3.71 0.63 34.94
CA THR A 213 2.45 0.36 35.63
C THR A 213 2.17 1.41 36.70
N GLU A 214 0.99 2.01 36.63
CA GLU A 214 0.50 2.92 37.68
C GLU A 214 0.22 2.13 38.97
N LYS A 215 0.65 2.65 40.13
CA LYS A 215 0.34 2.08 41.44
C LYS A 215 -0.45 3.07 42.27
N ILE A 216 -1.67 2.70 42.62
CA ILE A 216 -2.59 3.51 43.39
C ILE A 216 -2.90 2.77 44.69
N THR A 217 -2.76 3.44 45.82
CA THR A 217 -3.29 2.96 47.11
C THR A 217 -4.62 3.65 47.34
N GLN A 218 -5.67 2.86 47.61
CA GLN A 218 -7.02 3.34 47.88
C GLN A 218 -7.43 3.01 49.30
N GLY A 219 -7.80 4.03 50.05
CA GLY A 219 -8.29 3.89 51.43
C GLY A 219 -9.66 3.21 51.52
N THR A 220 -9.79 2.32 52.47
CA THR A 220 -11.02 1.57 52.73
C THR A 220 -11.58 1.79 54.14
N ARG A 221 -10.83 2.52 55.04
CA ARG A 221 -11.29 2.79 56.40
C ARG A 221 -12.48 3.76 56.40
N VAL A 222 -13.67 3.26 56.69
CA VAL A 222 -14.90 4.02 56.84
C VAL A 222 -15.05 4.49 58.29
N GLU A 223 -15.10 5.80 58.48
CA GLU A 223 -15.43 6.40 59.78
C GLU A 223 -16.93 6.75 59.79
N VAL A 224 -17.61 6.36 60.83
CA VAL A 224 -19.06 6.59 60.97
C VAL A 224 -19.35 7.58 62.07
N GLY A 225 -20.27 8.46 61.81
CA GLY A 225 -20.78 9.46 62.75
C GLY A 225 -22.16 9.04 63.33
N LYS A 226 -23.15 9.90 63.18
CA LYS A 226 -24.52 9.64 63.69
C LYS A 226 -25.12 8.40 63.06
N SER A 227 -25.87 7.68 63.88
CA SER A 227 -26.60 6.52 63.38
C SER A 227 -28.12 6.69 63.64
N HIS A 228 -28.88 6.20 62.68
CA HIS A 228 -30.35 6.27 62.69
C HIS A 228 -30.88 4.87 62.43
N ARG A 229 -32.06 4.56 63.04
CA ARG A 229 -32.74 3.31 62.77
C ARG A 229 -34.14 3.61 62.27
N GLY A 230 -34.61 2.83 61.31
CA GLY A 230 -35.95 2.97 60.72
C GLY A 230 -36.11 2.03 59.54
N ALA A 231 -37.20 2.22 58.82
CA ALA A 231 -37.47 1.45 57.63
C ALA A 231 -36.77 2.03 56.39
N ALA A 232 -36.38 1.15 55.50
CA ALA A 232 -35.89 1.49 54.16
C ALA A 232 -36.78 0.84 53.10
N SER A 233 -37.08 1.53 52.06
CA SER A 233 -37.72 0.98 50.86
C SER A 233 -36.79 1.15 49.64
N TRP A 234 -37.30 0.90 48.45
CA TRP A 234 -36.53 1.08 47.22
C TRP A 234 -37.35 1.78 46.12
N TYR A 235 -36.62 2.39 45.22
CA TYR A 235 -37.13 2.96 43.98
C TYR A 235 -36.20 2.57 42.79
N ALA A 236 -36.73 2.66 41.59
CA ALA A 236 -35.96 2.35 40.38
C ALA A 236 -35.82 3.61 39.55
N TRP A 237 -34.67 4.28 39.66
CA TRP A 237 -34.43 5.53 38.94
C TRP A 237 -33.02 5.63 38.34
N THR A 238 -31.99 5.61 39.15
CA THR A 238 -30.62 5.92 38.64
C THR A 238 -29.83 4.70 38.27
N GLY A 239 -30.13 3.53 38.80
CA GLY A 239 -29.34 2.30 38.60
C GLY A 239 -27.96 2.38 39.25
N THR A 240 -27.77 3.18 40.28
CA THR A 240 -26.49 3.42 40.97
C THR A 240 -26.57 3.13 42.47
N MET A 241 -25.44 3.19 43.19
CA MET A 241 -25.37 3.10 44.65
C MET A 241 -25.79 4.42 45.27
N ALA A 242 -27.06 4.77 45.11
CA ALA A 242 -27.65 6.03 45.56
C ALA A 242 -28.90 5.81 46.44
N ALA A 243 -29.29 6.86 47.14
CA ALA A 243 -30.48 6.85 47.97
C ALA A 243 -31.10 8.24 48.11
N ALA A 244 -32.39 8.27 48.41
CA ALA A 244 -33.12 9.44 48.89
C ALA A 244 -33.12 9.47 50.41
N ASN A 245 -32.82 10.63 51.01
CA ASN A 245 -32.96 10.85 52.46
C ASN A 245 -33.56 12.24 52.70
N PRO A 246 -34.50 12.39 53.66
CA PRO A 246 -35.22 13.64 53.84
C PRO A 246 -34.41 14.78 54.46
N TRP A 247 -33.33 14.49 55.21
CA TRP A 247 -32.62 15.53 55.97
C TRP A 247 -31.12 15.65 55.66
N LEU A 248 -30.43 14.59 55.26
CA LEU A 248 -29.00 14.67 54.95
C LEU A 248 -28.73 15.48 53.68
N PRO A 249 -27.64 16.25 53.62
CA PRO A 249 -27.24 16.96 52.40
C PRO A 249 -27.06 16.02 51.22
N LYS A 250 -27.48 16.44 50.03
CA LYS A 250 -27.12 15.70 48.80
C LYS A 250 -25.60 15.67 48.66
N GLY A 251 -25.06 14.50 48.27
CA GLY A 251 -23.61 14.22 48.23
C GLY A 251 -23.06 13.57 49.50
N SER A 252 -23.85 13.53 50.63
CA SER A 252 -23.49 12.76 51.83
C SER A 252 -23.45 11.27 51.52
N TYR A 253 -22.57 10.55 52.19
CA TYR A 253 -22.50 9.09 52.11
C TYR A 253 -22.99 8.48 53.40
N VAL A 254 -23.74 7.38 53.29
CA VAL A 254 -24.26 6.61 54.45
C VAL A 254 -23.99 5.13 54.22
N ARG A 255 -23.70 4.41 55.30
CA ARG A 255 -23.70 2.97 55.35
C ARG A 255 -25.05 2.52 55.84
N VAL A 256 -25.77 1.73 55.02
CA VAL A 256 -27.08 1.18 55.36
C VAL A 256 -26.92 -0.30 55.62
N THR A 257 -27.27 -0.74 56.82
CA THR A 257 -27.19 -2.13 57.23
C THR A 257 -28.57 -2.67 57.45
N ASN A 258 -28.92 -3.77 56.79
CA ASN A 258 -30.16 -4.50 57.04
C ASN A 258 -30.04 -5.24 58.39
N LEU A 259 -30.96 -4.95 59.30
CA LEU A 259 -30.91 -5.49 60.70
C LEU A 259 -31.25 -6.97 60.78
N GLU A 260 -31.88 -7.55 59.77
CA GLU A 260 -32.32 -8.95 59.75
C GLU A 260 -31.16 -9.90 59.33
N ASN A 261 -30.27 -9.45 58.42
CA ASN A 261 -29.27 -10.30 57.85
C ASN A 261 -27.82 -9.73 57.98
N GLY A 262 -27.65 -8.55 58.57
CA GLY A 262 -26.34 -7.91 58.76
C GLY A 262 -25.67 -7.39 57.48
N LYS A 263 -26.22 -7.56 56.29
CA LYS A 263 -25.63 -7.06 55.05
C LYS A 263 -25.70 -5.56 55.01
N SER A 264 -24.63 -4.95 54.51
CA SER A 264 -24.56 -3.49 54.40
C SER A 264 -24.19 -3.03 53.00
N VAL A 265 -24.55 -1.81 52.67
CA VAL A 265 -24.20 -1.09 51.45
C VAL A 265 -23.88 0.35 51.75
N ILE A 266 -22.90 0.93 51.09
CA ILE A 266 -22.65 2.37 51.15
C ILE A 266 -23.29 3.00 49.93
N VAL A 267 -24.10 4.08 50.20
CA VAL A 267 -24.79 4.83 49.15
C VAL A 267 -24.56 6.31 49.30
N VAL A 268 -24.65 7.02 48.19
CA VAL A 268 -24.67 8.50 48.18
C VAL A 268 -26.10 9.01 48.26
N ILE A 269 -26.34 10.02 49.05
CA ILE A 269 -27.62 10.71 49.06
C ILE A 269 -27.70 11.64 47.87
N ASN A 270 -28.52 11.32 46.91
CA ASN A 270 -28.70 12.09 45.66
C ASN A 270 -30.12 12.68 45.52
N ASP A 271 -31.06 12.28 46.38
CA ASP A 271 -32.43 12.72 46.29
C ASP A 271 -33.08 12.97 47.66
N ARG A 272 -34.28 13.54 47.64
CA ARG A 272 -35.12 13.85 48.82
C ARG A 272 -36.24 12.85 48.94
N GLY A 273 -36.55 12.46 50.18
CA GLY A 273 -37.48 11.42 50.57
C GLY A 273 -36.80 10.35 51.40
N PRO A 274 -37.52 9.37 51.93
CA PRO A 274 -39.00 9.20 51.93
C PRO A 274 -39.72 10.26 52.74
N PHE A 275 -40.95 10.49 52.37
CA PHE A 275 -41.86 11.35 53.16
C PHE A 275 -42.91 10.54 53.92
N VAL A 276 -42.75 9.23 54.02
CA VAL A 276 -43.59 8.28 54.71
C VAL A 276 -43.10 8.13 56.16
N PRO A 277 -44.00 8.31 57.20
CA PRO A 277 -43.56 8.16 58.56
C PRO A 277 -42.93 6.80 58.85
N GLY A 278 -41.81 6.79 59.59
CA GLY A 278 -41.11 5.59 59.98
C GLY A 278 -40.10 5.13 58.94
N ARG A 279 -40.14 5.60 57.69
CA ARG A 279 -39.07 5.38 56.68
C ARG A 279 -38.03 6.49 56.76
N ILE A 280 -36.75 6.09 56.75
CA ILE A 280 -35.63 7.02 56.89
C ILE A 280 -34.81 7.13 55.62
N ILE A 281 -34.90 6.15 54.71
CA ILE A 281 -34.15 6.14 53.48
C ILE A 281 -34.87 5.31 52.42
N ASP A 282 -34.80 5.76 51.17
CA ASP A 282 -35.24 4.96 50.03
C ASP A 282 -34.00 4.70 49.15
N LEU A 283 -33.64 3.44 48.99
CA LEU A 283 -32.47 2.99 48.24
C LEU A 283 -32.80 2.86 46.74
N ASP A 284 -31.87 3.22 45.86
CA ASP A 284 -32.01 2.78 44.49
C ASP A 284 -32.07 1.23 44.45
N LYS A 285 -32.83 0.69 43.52
CA LYS A 285 -33.07 -0.75 43.36
C LYS A 285 -31.75 -1.57 43.42
N VAL A 286 -30.69 -1.11 42.74
CA VAL A 286 -29.41 -1.82 42.73
C VAL A 286 -28.70 -1.81 44.10
N ALA A 287 -28.87 -0.74 44.87
CA ALA A 287 -28.33 -0.67 46.22
C ALA A 287 -29.16 -1.57 47.18
N PHE A 288 -30.47 -1.54 47.06
CA PHE A 288 -31.37 -2.38 47.89
C PHE A 288 -31.07 -3.89 47.65
N GLN A 289 -30.86 -4.29 46.41
CA GLN A 289 -30.52 -5.67 46.05
C GLN A 289 -29.23 -6.20 46.70
N LYS A 290 -28.31 -5.33 47.12
CA LYS A 290 -27.11 -5.74 47.84
C LYS A 290 -27.41 -6.23 49.25
N ILE A 291 -28.48 -5.75 49.87
CA ILE A 291 -28.81 -6.01 51.27
C ILE A 291 -30.16 -6.74 51.50
N ALA A 292 -31.02 -6.82 50.50
CA ALA A 292 -32.30 -7.51 50.57
C ALA A 292 -32.83 -7.98 49.22
N SER A 293 -33.80 -8.87 49.21
CA SER A 293 -34.58 -9.19 48.02
C SER A 293 -35.54 -8.04 47.71
N ILE A 294 -35.69 -7.69 46.42
CA ILE A 294 -36.67 -6.68 45.97
C ILE A 294 -38.10 -7.01 46.43
N GLY A 295 -38.47 -8.28 46.52
CA GLY A 295 -39.76 -8.74 46.99
C GLY A 295 -40.06 -8.41 48.47
N ALA A 296 -39.03 -8.09 49.26
CA ALA A 296 -39.25 -7.65 50.66
C ALA A 296 -39.92 -6.26 50.72
N GLY A 297 -39.78 -5.44 49.67
CA GLY A 297 -40.40 -4.11 49.58
C GLY A 297 -39.84 -3.12 50.59
N VAL A 298 -40.00 -3.40 51.89
CA VAL A 298 -39.56 -2.56 53.03
C VAL A 298 -38.80 -3.45 54.01
N ILE A 299 -37.67 -2.96 54.54
CA ILE A 299 -36.82 -3.64 55.51
C ILE A 299 -36.42 -2.70 56.63
N ASN A 300 -36.10 -3.26 57.80
CA ASN A 300 -35.54 -2.51 58.92
C ASN A 300 -34.03 -2.33 58.77
N VAL A 301 -33.56 -1.10 58.88
CA VAL A 301 -32.16 -0.78 58.66
C VAL A 301 -31.58 0.09 59.80
N LYS A 302 -30.25 -0.02 59.96
CA LYS A 302 -29.40 0.95 60.59
C LYS A 302 -28.72 1.78 59.53
N MET A 303 -28.89 3.07 59.53
CA MET A 303 -28.19 4.01 58.65
C MET A 303 -27.16 4.76 59.48
N GLU A 304 -25.90 4.77 59.06
CA GLU A 304 -24.76 5.45 59.69
C GLU A 304 -24.18 6.45 58.72
N GLU A 305 -24.06 7.70 59.15
CA GLU A 305 -23.44 8.77 58.38
C GLU A 305 -21.93 8.49 58.24
N ILE A 306 -21.36 8.61 57.05
CA ILE A 306 -19.94 8.50 56.82
C ILE A 306 -19.33 9.89 56.94
N THR A 307 -18.22 9.99 57.73
CA THR A 307 -17.62 11.27 58.10
C THR A 307 -16.27 11.52 57.45
N ASN A 308 -15.71 10.54 56.71
CA ASN A 308 -14.41 10.62 56.06
C ASN A 308 -14.44 10.34 54.54
#